data_36fa71e941b4b7622963ea13ef954579
#
_entry.id   36fa71e941b4b7622963ea13ef954579
#
_cell.length_a   1.000
_cell.length_b   1.000
_cell.length_c   1.000
_cell.angle_alpha   90.00
_cell.angle_beta   90.00
_cell.angle_gamma   90.00
#
_symmetry.space_group_name_H-M   'P 1'
#
loop_
_entity.id
_entity.type
_entity.pdbx_description
1 polymer ?
#
loop_
_entity_poly.entity_id
_entity_poly.type
_entity_poly.pdbx_seq_one_letter_code
_entity_poly.pdbx_strand_id
1 'polypeptide(L)'
;TWYKTNTKNQILQAPISTTSGYSTAIINSGNIENKGIEITLGLKPFVSRTFNWEVNLNFARNRNKIIRLSPLVSSYYTLASARWANASIVAKEGDRYGIIVGHDFLKDSSGRLILDAGNLPQYDPTDKKLGNSLYDWTGGINNKFSYRNISFSFLLDFKQGGNIYSMTNLLAYSTGRQKGTLQGREGWANSEKARVAAGVTQANWVATGGLPISGVDAGGNKVNAYVNPQTYWQRVAGNIPAAFIYDASYIKVRQINLDYSMPAAALRNTPLKECTISLVARNPFILSKHVPNIDPESSYNNSNGQGFEYGSLPTRRSYGINLYLKF
;
A
#
# COMPACT_ATOMS: atom_id res chain seq x y z
N THR A 1 -25.47 -2.27 10.10
CA THR A 1 -25.70 -0.83 9.90
C THR A 1 -25.44 -0.48 8.44
N TRP A 2 -26.35 0.28 7.84
CA TRP A 2 -26.14 1.02 6.61
C TRP A 2 -26.15 2.51 6.93
N TYR A 3 -25.28 3.30 6.32
CA TYR A 3 -25.25 4.75 6.53
C TYR A 3 -24.96 5.50 5.23
N LYS A 4 -25.44 6.73 5.20
CA LYS A 4 -25.12 7.75 4.19
C LYS A 4 -25.01 9.10 4.89
N THR A 5 -23.84 9.73 4.79
CA THR A 5 -23.54 11.01 5.41
C THR A 5 -23.02 11.98 4.36
N ASN A 6 -23.46 13.23 4.45
CA ASN A 6 -23.01 14.32 3.60
C ASN A 6 -22.41 15.41 4.48
N THR A 7 -21.10 15.61 4.35
CA THR A 7 -20.38 16.66 5.10
C THR A 7 -20.14 17.85 4.17
N LYS A 8 -20.73 18.98 4.51
CA LYS A 8 -20.66 20.25 3.75
C LYS A 8 -19.77 21.25 4.47
N ASN A 9 -19.33 22.27 3.73
CA ASN A 9 -18.57 23.41 4.27
C ASN A 9 -17.29 22.99 5.04
N GLN A 10 -16.55 22.05 4.48
CA GLN A 10 -15.27 21.65 5.06
C GLN A 10 -14.26 22.78 4.95
N ILE A 11 -13.43 22.91 5.98
CA ILE A 11 -12.35 23.88 6.01
C ILE A 11 -11.18 23.36 5.16
N LEU A 12 -10.83 24.13 4.14
CA LEU A 12 -9.73 23.83 3.22
C LEU A 12 -8.77 25.01 3.15
N GLN A 13 -7.50 24.72 3.01
CA GLN A 13 -6.47 25.70 2.62
C GLN A 13 -6.40 25.76 1.10
N ALA A 14 -6.85 26.86 0.49
CA ALA A 14 -6.77 27.04 -0.96
C ALA A 14 -5.60 27.98 -1.30
N PRO A 15 -4.82 27.70 -2.36
CA PRO A 15 -3.85 28.64 -2.88
C PRO A 15 -4.57 29.88 -3.43
N ILE A 16 -4.05 31.05 -3.12
CA ILE A 16 -4.53 32.33 -3.66
C ILE A 16 -3.39 33.07 -4.32
N SER A 17 -3.72 34.11 -5.10
CA SER A 17 -2.71 34.94 -5.76
C SER A 17 -1.77 35.57 -4.73
N THR A 18 -0.47 35.36 -4.91
CA THR A 18 0.58 35.96 -4.06
C THR A 18 0.60 37.48 -4.12
N THR A 19 -0.05 38.09 -5.10
CA THR A 19 -0.23 39.56 -5.18
C THR A 19 -1.07 40.13 -4.03
N SER A 20 -1.85 39.27 -3.33
CA SER A 20 -2.57 39.64 -2.12
C SER A 20 -1.70 39.73 -0.86
N GLY A 21 -0.42 39.38 -0.96
CA GLY A 21 0.49 39.26 0.19
C GLY A 21 0.40 37.93 0.94
N TYR A 22 -0.51 37.03 0.54
CA TYR A 22 -0.69 35.71 1.11
C TYR A 22 -0.61 34.64 0.05
N SER A 23 -0.09 33.46 0.39
CA SER A 23 -0.01 32.30 -0.53
C SER A 23 -1.20 31.37 -0.42
N THR A 24 -1.92 31.40 0.70
CA THR A 24 -3.07 30.54 0.97
C THR A 24 -4.16 31.28 1.72
N ALA A 25 -5.41 30.88 1.50
CA ALA A 25 -6.56 31.30 2.29
C ALA A 25 -7.27 30.08 2.88
N ILE A 26 -7.78 30.22 4.08
CA ILE A 26 -8.66 29.23 4.71
C ILE A 26 -10.08 29.52 4.25
N ILE A 27 -10.71 28.56 3.62
CA ILE A 27 -12.05 28.67 3.05
C ILE A 27 -12.96 27.56 3.55
N ASN A 28 -14.22 27.87 3.74
CA ASN A 28 -15.27 26.88 4.00
C ASN A 28 -15.83 26.40 2.65
N SER A 29 -15.31 25.27 2.19
CA SER A 29 -15.75 24.72 0.91
C SER A 29 -15.59 23.20 0.91
N GLY A 30 -16.33 22.59 0.01
CA GLY A 30 -16.28 21.14 -0.16
C GLY A 30 -17.54 20.47 0.38
N ASN A 31 -17.93 19.44 -0.37
CA ASN A 31 -19.01 18.53 -0.02
C ASN A 31 -18.53 17.13 -0.29
N ILE A 32 -18.48 16.30 0.75
CA ILE A 32 -18.06 14.91 0.68
C ILE A 32 -19.23 14.03 1.12
N GLU A 33 -19.64 13.13 0.25
CA GLU A 33 -20.55 12.04 0.57
C GLU A 33 -19.78 10.82 1.05
N ASN A 34 -20.21 10.24 2.17
CA ASN A 34 -19.78 8.94 2.65
C ASN A 34 -21.00 8.04 2.76
N LYS A 35 -20.90 6.83 2.18
CA LYS A 35 -21.93 5.81 2.33
C LYS A 35 -21.29 4.46 2.53
N GLY A 36 -21.88 3.64 3.38
CA GLY A 36 -21.28 2.36 3.69
C GLY A 36 -22.20 1.38 4.36
N ILE A 37 -21.64 0.20 4.53
CA ILE A 37 -22.26 -0.94 5.21
C ILE A 37 -21.27 -1.46 6.23
N GLU A 38 -21.75 -1.68 7.45
CA GLU A 38 -20.99 -2.31 8.53
C GLU A 38 -21.82 -3.48 9.06
N ILE A 39 -21.19 -4.64 9.16
CA ILE A 39 -21.80 -5.89 9.62
C ILE A 39 -20.95 -6.43 10.75
N THR A 40 -21.59 -6.74 11.86
CA THR A 40 -21.00 -7.55 12.94
C THR A 40 -21.89 -8.76 13.16
N LEU A 41 -21.32 -9.96 13.14
CA LEU A 41 -22.07 -11.20 13.29
C LEU A 41 -21.33 -12.11 14.26
N GLY A 42 -21.99 -12.45 15.36
CA GLY A 42 -21.53 -13.45 16.33
C GLY A 42 -22.30 -14.76 16.12
N LEU A 43 -21.58 -15.85 15.97
CA LEU A 43 -22.11 -17.19 15.77
C LEU A 43 -21.54 -18.14 16.83
N LYS A 44 -22.34 -19.11 17.25
CA LYS A 44 -21.91 -20.26 18.03
C LYS A 44 -22.29 -21.53 17.28
N PRO A 45 -21.50 -21.90 16.24
CA PRO A 45 -21.84 -23.04 15.39
C PRO A 45 -21.95 -24.35 16.13
N PHE A 46 -21.21 -24.48 17.24
CA PHE A 46 -21.25 -25.67 18.07
C PHE A 46 -21.15 -25.30 19.56
N VAL A 47 -22.08 -25.82 20.35
CA VAL A 47 -22.13 -25.65 21.82
C VAL A 47 -22.42 -26.97 22.47
N SER A 48 -21.51 -27.44 23.35
CA SER A 48 -21.72 -28.60 24.21
C SER A 48 -21.15 -28.36 25.60
N ARG A 49 -21.32 -29.34 26.49
CA ARG A 49 -20.74 -29.25 27.85
C ARG A 49 -19.20 -29.22 27.86
N THR A 50 -18.57 -29.80 26.86
CA THR A 50 -17.11 -29.97 26.82
C THR A 50 -16.44 -29.19 25.71
N PHE A 51 -17.15 -28.86 24.64
CA PHE A 51 -16.59 -28.15 23.50
C PHE A 51 -17.53 -27.03 23.00
N ASN A 52 -16.98 -25.86 22.80
CA ASN A 52 -17.69 -24.72 22.24
C ASN A 52 -16.86 -24.12 21.09
N TRP A 53 -17.52 -23.75 19.99
CA TRP A 53 -16.95 -23.01 18.91
C TRP A 53 -17.71 -21.69 18.73
N GLU A 54 -16.98 -20.58 18.82
CA GLU A 54 -17.50 -19.23 18.64
C GLU A 54 -16.80 -18.57 17.46
N VAL A 55 -17.56 -17.90 16.61
CA VAL A 55 -17.05 -17.14 15.45
C VAL A 55 -17.63 -15.74 15.53
N ASN A 56 -16.74 -14.73 15.52
CA ASN A 56 -17.13 -13.34 15.41
C ASN A 56 -16.60 -12.78 14.10
N LEU A 57 -17.51 -12.27 13.28
CA LEU A 57 -17.22 -11.67 11.98
C LEU A 57 -17.46 -10.17 12.08
N ASN A 58 -16.58 -9.38 11.51
CA ASN A 58 -16.83 -7.98 11.21
C ASN A 58 -16.52 -7.72 9.74
N PHE A 59 -17.29 -6.82 9.15
CA PHE A 59 -17.11 -6.37 7.78
C PHE A 59 -17.47 -4.90 7.69
N ALA A 60 -16.65 -4.09 7.02
CA ALA A 60 -16.90 -2.69 6.78
C ALA A 60 -16.55 -2.33 5.34
N ARG A 61 -17.46 -1.65 4.68
CA ARG A 61 -17.27 -1.09 3.35
C ARG A 61 -17.72 0.35 3.35
N ASN A 62 -16.78 1.29 3.15
CA ASN A 62 -17.08 2.70 2.97
C ASN A 62 -16.79 3.14 1.54
N ARG A 63 -17.72 3.83 0.93
CA ARG A 63 -17.58 4.51 -0.36
C ARG A 63 -17.80 6.01 -0.15
N ASN A 64 -16.74 6.74 -0.30
CA ASN A 64 -16.80 8.20 -0.30
C ASN A 64 -16.80 8.74 -1.74
N LYS A 65 -17.30 9.95 -1.90
CA LYS A 65 -17.26 10.70 -3.15
C LYS A 65 -17.14 12.19 -2.83
N ILE A 66 -16.21 12.84 -3.50
CA ILE A 66 -16.12 14.30 -3.49
C ILE A 66 -17.23 14.84 -4.42
N ILE A 67 -18.25 15.45 -3.84
CA ILE A 67 -19.39 16.00 -4.60
C ILE A 67 -19.02 17.35 -5.18
N ARG A 68 -18.33 18.18 -4.38
CA ARG A 68 -17.93 19.54 -4.79
C ARG A 68 -16.70 19.97 -4.01
N LEU A 69 -15.80 20.64 -4.71
CA LEU A 69 -14.69 21.39 -4.15
C LEU A 69 -14.92 22.90 -4.31
N SER A 70 -13.99 23.71 -3.80
CA SER A 70 -14.02 25.16 -4.00
C SER A 70 -13.81 25.50 -5.49
N PRO A 71 -14.50 26.51 -6.03
CA PRO A 71 -14.21 27.08 -7.35
C PRO A 71 -12.76 27.59 -7.50
N LEU A 72 -12.06 27.85 -6.38
CA LEU A 72 -10.65 28.23 -6.36
C LEU A 72 -9.70 27.04 -6.64
N VAL A 73 -10.21 25.81 -6.63
CA VAL A 73 -9.46 24.59 -6.94
C VAL A 73 -9.68 24.22 -8.40
N SER A 74 -8.70 24.44 -9.26
CA SER A 74 -8.86 24.33 -10.72
C SER A 74 -9.02 22.88 -11.22
N SER A 75 -8.33 21.89 -10.62
CA SER A 75 -8.34 20.51 -11.10
C SER A 75 -8.53 19.48 -9.96
N TYR A 76 -7.75 19.62 -8.90
CA TYR A 76 -7.82 18.82 -7.69
C TYR A 76 -7.18 19.54 -6.51
N TYR A 77 -7.52 19.13 -5.30
CA TYR A 77 -6.91 19.61 -4.08
C TYR A 77 -5.87 18.59 -3.59
N THR A 78 -4.61 19.02 -3.46
CA THR A 78 -3.53 18.16 -2.97
C THR A 78 -3.64 17.96 -1.46
N LEU A 79 -3.79 16.71 -1.05
CA LEU A 79 -3.88 16.28 0.34
C LEU A 79 -2.51 15.97 0.94
N ALA A 80 -1.65 15.34 0.14
CA ALA A 80 -0.26 15.05 0.48
C ALA A 80 0.56 14.86 -0.79
N SER A 81 1.83 15.27 -0.77
CA SER A 81 2.77 15.06 -1.86
C SER A 81 3.86 14.09 -1.45
N ALA A 82 4.26 13.22 -2.35
CA ALA A 82 5.40 12.35 -2.16
C ALA A 82 6.71 13.16 -2.19
N ARG A 83 7.71 12.70 -1.47
CA ARG A 83 9.03 13.37 -1.42
C ARG A 83 9.80 13.26 -2.73
N TRP A 84 9.53 12.22 -3.53
CA TRP A 84 10.20 11.92 -4.79
C TRP A 84 9.22 11.42 -5.84
N ALA A 85 9.63 11.53 -7.10
CA ALA A 85 8.97 11.01 -8.29
C ALA A 85 7.54 11.55 -8.53
N ASN A 86 7.23 12.78 -8.06
CA ASN A 86 6.02 13.52 -8.42
C ASN A 86 4.70 12.73 -8.28
N ALA A 87 4.54 11.97 -7.19
CA ALA A 87 3.25 11.39 -6.83
C ALA A 87 2.54 12.25 -5.78
N SER A 88 1.23 12.37 -5.86
CA SER A 88 0.41 13.10 -4.90
C SER A 88 -0.85 12.34 -4.55
N ILE A 89 -1.31 12.47 -3.30
CA ILE A 89 -2.65 12.05 -2.89
C ILE A 89 -3.55 13.28 -2.98
N VAL A 90 -4.67 13.14 -3.68
CA VAL A 90 -5.52 14.26 -4.02
C VAL A 90 -7.00 13.99 -3.73
N ALA A 91 -7.75 15.08 -3.56
CA ALA A 91 -9.20 15.11 -3.63
C ALA A 91 -9.60 15.78 -4.95
N LYS A 92 -10.35 15.06 -5.77
CA LYS A 92 -10.85 15.54 -7.07
C LYS A 92 -12.36 15.42 -7.11
N GLU A 93 -13.03 16.47 -7.60
CA GLU A 93 -14.49 16.48 -7.76
C GLU A 93 -14.96 15.32 -8.64
N GLY A 94 -16.02 14.64 -8.23
CA GLY A 94 -16.55 13.46 -8.90
C GLY A 94 -15.89 12.13 -8.53
N ASP A 95 -14.69 12.17 -7.97
CA ASP A 95 -13.89 10.99 -7.60
C ASP A 95 -13.99 10.64 -6.09
N ARG A 96 -13.37 9.52 -5.72
CA ARG A 96 -13.16 9.15 -4.31
C ARG A 96 -12.10 10.05 -3.68
N TYR A 97 -12.20 10.26 -2.36
CA TYR A 97 -11.12 10.85 -1.57
C TYR A 97 -9.87 9.96 -1.59
N GLY A 98 -8.68 10.57 -1.63
CA GLY A 98 -7.44 9.85 -1.52
C GLY A 98 -6.97 9.17 -2.82
N ILE A 99 -7.29 9.76 -3.98
CA ILE A 99 -6.73 9.31 -5.26
C ILE A 99 -5.24 9.58 -5.27
N ILE A 100 -4.46 8.60 -5.72
CA ILE A 100 -3.04 8.76 -6.01
C ILE A 100 -2.91 9.17 -7.47
N VAL A 101 -2.29 10.31 -7.70
CA VAL A 101 -1.96 10.83 -9.05
C VAL A 101 -0.45 10.97 -9.21
N GLY A 102 0.01 10.95 -10.44
CA GLY A 102 1.41 11.14 -10.79
C GLY A 102 1.70 10.71 -12.22
N HIS A 103 2.98 10.72 -12.59
CA HIS A 103 3.42 10.36 -13.93
C HIS A 103 3.35 8.85 -14.15
N ASP A 104 2.95 8.44 -15.34
CA ASP A 104 3.02 7.06 -15.84
C ASP A 104 3.97 6.99 -17.03
N PHE A 105 4.29 5.79 -17.48
CA PHE A 105 5.01 5.58 -18.74
C PHE A 105 4.27 6.23 -19.90
N LEU A 106 5.02 6.94 -20.75
CA LEU A 106 4.47 7.46 -21.99
C LEU A 106 4.27 6.31 -22.98
N LYS A 107 3.04 6.18 -23.47
CA LYS A 107 2.64 5.12 -24.38
C LYS A 107 1.96 5.70 -25.62
N ASP A 108 2.11 5.02 -26.72
CA ASP A 108 1.35 5.34 -27.93
C ASP A 108 -0.11 4.85 -27.84
N SER A 109 -0.89 5.11 -28.90
CA SER A 109 -2.30 4.69 -28.98
C SER A 109 -2.51 3.17 -28.94
N SER A 110 -1.47 2.40 -29.21
CA SER A 110 -1.47 0.92 -29.15
C SER A 110 -0.96 0.37 -27.81
N GLY A 111 -0.63 1.25 -26.84
CA GLY A 111 -0.12 0.88 -25.53
C GLY A 111 1.37 0.54 -25.49
N ARG A 112 2.12 0.76 -26.59
CA ARG A 112 3.57 0.51 -26.63
C ARG A 112 4.33 1.66 -25.97
N LEU A 113 5.42 1.34 -25.26
CA LEU A 113 6.27 2.35 -24.64
C LEU A 113 6.89 3.26 -25.70
N ILE A 114 6.88 4.56 -25.46
CA ILE A 114 7.66 5.53 -26.27
C ILE A 114 9.02 5.67 -25.61
N LEU A 115 10.07 5.44 -26.39
CA LEU A 115 11.46 5.45 -25.95
C LEU A 115 12.15 6.74 -26.43
N ASP A 116 13.11 7.21 -25.64
CA ASP A 116 13.98 8.32 -26.04
C ASP A 116 15.14 7.83 -26.96
N ALA A 117 16.00 8.75 -27.40
CA ALA A 117 17.16 8.44 -28.23
C ALA A 117 18.16 7.45 -27.57
N GLY A 118 18.13 7.32 -26.25
CA GLY A 118 18.93 6.34 -25.50
C GLY A 118 18.19 5.00 -25.27
N ASN A 119 17.06 4.79 -25.94
CA ASN A 119 16.17 3.66 -25.77
C ASN A 119 15.59 3.52 -24.35
N LEU A 120 15.55 4.60 -23.57
CA LEU A 120 14.97 4.58 -22.23
C LEU A 120 13.48 4.99 -22.28
N PRO A 121 12.63 4.48 -21.38
CA PRO A 121 11.23 4.84 -21.37
C PRO A 121 11.05 6.32 -21.04
N GLN A 122 10.18 6.96 -21.79
CA GLN A 122 9.70 8.30 -21.48
C GLN A 122 8.52 8.22 -20.51
N TYR A 123 8.27 9.31 -19.80
CA TYR A 123 7.10 9.46 -18.93
C TYR A 123 6.11 10.48 -19.52
N ASP A 124 4.83 10.26 -19.25
CA ASP A 124 3.78 11.23 -19.54
C ASP A 124 3.85 12.35 -18.48
N PRO A 125 4.10 13.61 -18.87
CA PRO A 125 4.20 14.72 -17.92
C PRO A 125 2.86 15.12 -17.29
N THR A 126 1.74 14.56 -17.79
CA THR A 126 0.42 14.82 -17.22
C THR A 126 0.11 13.86 -16.09
N ASP A 127 -0.46 14.38 -15.01
CA ASP A 127 -0.87 13.55 -13.88
C ASP A 127 -1.96 12.56 -14.28
N LYS A 128 -1.66 11.28 -14.12
CA LYS A 128 -2.60 10.18 -14.30
C LYS A 128 -3.13 9.71 -12.96
N LYS A 129 -4.34 9.17 -12.96
CA LYS A 129 -4.89 8.45 -11.81
C LYS A 129 -4.20 7.09 -11.72
N LEU A 130 -3.32 6.92 -10.73
CA LEU A 130 -2.51 5.73 -10.53
C LEU A 130 -3.16 4.74 -9.54
N GLY A 131 -4.09 5.22 -8.71
CA GLY A 131 -4.77 4.38 -7.74
C GLY A 131 -5.57 5.18 -6.72
N ASN A 132 -5.92 4.54 -5.62
CA ASN A 132 -6.57 5.16 -4.47
C ASN A 132 -5.98 4.61 -3.17
N SER A 133 -5.68 5.48 -2.20
CA SER A 133 -5.07 5.08 -0.94
C SER A 133 -6.04 4.39 0.03
N LEU A 134 -7.34 4.44 -0.22
CA LEU A 134 -8.36 3.88 0.66
C LEU A 134 -8.76 2.47 0.21
N TYR A 135 -8.87 1.56 1.16
CA TYR A 135 -9.37 0.21 0.92
C TYR A 135 -10.82 0.19 0.40
N ASP A 136 -11.16 -0.80 -0.36
CA ASP A 136 -12.52 -1.02 -0.84
C ASP A 136 -13.42 -1.58 0.24
N TRP A 137 -12.89 -2.49 1.05
CA TRP A 137 -13.53 -3.04 2.24
C TRP A 137 -12.49 -3.61 3.20
N THR A 138 -12.87 -3.72 4.46
CA THR A 138 -12.08 -4.32 5.53
C THR A 138 -12.93 -5.31 6.28
N GLY A 139 -12.31 -6.31 6.88
CA GLY A 139 -13.02 -7.31 7.68
C GLY A 139 -12.10 -8.09 8.60
N GLY A 140 -12.70 -8.76 9.55
CA GLY A 140 -12.00 -9.63 10.47
C GLY A 140 -12.84 -10.84 10.83
N ILE A 141 -12.17 -11.96 11.08
CA ILE A 141 -12.77 -13.20 11.55
C ILE A 141 -12.03 -13.65 12.79
N ASN A 142 -12.69 -13.60 13.93
CA ASN A 142 -12.17 -14.19 15.17
C ASN A 142 -12.83 -15.54 15.40
N ASN A 143 -12.02 -16.60 15.47
CA ASN A 143 -12.45 -17.94 15.85
C ASN A 143 -11.96 -18.23 17.26
N LYS A 144 -12.82 -18.81 18.09
CA LYS A 144 -12.48 -19.31 19.42
C LYS A 144 -13.04 -20.72 19.60
N PHE A 145 -12.16 -21.64 19.90
CA PHE A 145 -12.46 -23.02 20.24
C PHE A 145 -12.15 -23.23 21.73
N SER A 146 -13.12 -23.71 22.47
CA SER A 146 -12.94 -24.01 23.89
C SER A 146 -13.23 -25.49 24.13
N TYR A 147 -12.27 -26.18 24.68
CA TYR A 147 -12.43 -27.58 25.09
C TYR A 147 -12.04 -27.73 26.56
N ARG A 148 -13.03 -28.00 27.42
CA ARG A 148 -12.85 -28.05 28.88
C ARG A 148 -12.14 -26.79 29.40
N ASN A 149 -10.90 -26.95 29.87
CA ASN A 149 -10.09 -25.89 30.46
C ASN A 149 -9.13 -25.20 29.48
N ILE A 150 -9.13 -25.60 28.23
CA ILE A 150 -8.25 -25.04 27.18
C ILE A 150 -9.10 -24.25 26.16
N SER A 151 -8.67 -23.06 25.84
CA SER A 151 -9.23 -22.28 24.75
C SER A 151 -8.13 -21.93 23.74
N PHE A 152 -8.44 -22.08 22.46
CA PHE A 152 -7.60 -21.62 21.36
C PHE A 152 -8.36 -20.61 20.52
N SER A 153 -7.76 -19.46 20.26
CA SER A 153 -8.38 -18.47 19.40
C SER A 153 -7.39 -17.85 18.43
N PHE A 154 -7.89 -17.44 17.26
CA PHE A 154 -7.12 -16.68 16.30
C PHE A 154 -7.99 -15.63 15.60
N LEU A 155 -7.37 -14.50 15.30
CA LEU A 155 -7.97 -13.38 14.57
C LEU A 155 -7.31 -13.26 13.20
N LEU A 156 -8.10 -13.44 12.15
CA LEU A 156 -7.75 -13.09 10.77
C LEU A 156 -8.24 -11.67 10.47
N ASP A 157 -7.39 -10.89 9.81
CA ASP A 157 -7.67 -9.52 9.40
C ASP A 157 -7.46 -9.40 7.89
N PHE A 158 -8.44 -8.81 7.23
CA PHE A 158 -8.51 -8.66 5.78
C PHE A 158 -8.65 -7.19 5.42
N LYS A 159 -7.84 -6.71 4.49
CA LYS A 159 -8.08 -5.46 3.78
C LYS A 159 -7.97 -5.71 2.29
N GLN A 160 -8.94 -5.24 1.56
CA GLN A 160 -9.04 -5.46 0.12
C GLN A 160 -9.12 -4.15 -0.62
N GLY A 161 -8.40 -4.07 -1.74
CA GLY A 161 -8.27 -2.88 -2.56
C GLY A 161 -7.37 -1.84 -1.88
N GLY A 162 -7.38 -0.63 -2.43
CA GLY A 162 -6.43 0.40 -2.06
C GLY A 162 -5.07 0.20 -2.73
N ASN A 163 -4.33 1.28 -2.80
CA ASN A 163 -2.99 1.29 -3.38
C ASN A 163 -2.02 1.98 -2.42
N ILE A 164 -0.77 1.53 -2.46
CA ILE A 164 0.34 2.09 -1.70
C ILE A 164 1.50 2.44 -2.63
N TYR A 165 1.97 3.68 -2.54
CA TYR A 165 3.21 4.10 -3.16
C TYR A 165 4.37 3.77 -2.23
N SER A 166 5.32 2.96 -2.71
CA SER A 166 6.45 2.52 -1.90
C SER A 166 7.75 3.18 -2.32
N MET A 167 8.20 4.13 -1.51
CA MET A 167 9.53 4.72 -1.67
C MET A 167 10.65 3.74 -1.29
N THR A 168 10.41 2.83 -0.36
CA THR A 168 11.38 1.76 -0.04
C THR A 168 11.72 0.94 -1.29
N ASN A 169 10.70 0.53 -2.05
CA ASN A 169 10.92 -0.18 -3.30
C ASN A 169 11.56 0.73 -4.35
N LEU A 170 11.11 1.98 -4.50
CA LEU A 170 11.71 2.95 -5.42
C LEU A 170 13.20 3.10 -5.18
N LEU A 171 13.63 3.34 -3.94
CA LEU A 171 15.03 3.48 -3.59
C LEU A 171 15.82 2.17 -3.80
N ALA A 172 15.21 1.02 -3.49
CA ALA A 172 15.83 -0.28 -3.71
C ALA A 172 16.06 -0.56 -5.21
N TYR A 173 15.15 -0.15 -6.09
CA TYR A 173 15.32 -0.23 -7.54
C TYR A 173 16.36 0.79 -8.03
N SER A 174 16.27 2.05 -7.61
CA SER A 174 17.21 3.12 -8.00
C SER A 174 18.65 2.79 -7.63
N THR A 175 18.86 2.17 -6.46
CA THR A 175 20.20 1.80 -5.96
C THR A 175 20.63 0.39 -6.36
N GLY A 176 19.82 -0.34 -7.12
CA GLY A 176 20.13 -1.68 -7.59
C GLY A 176 20.08 -2.77 -6.50
N ARG A 177 19.42 -2.53 -5.36
CA ARG A 177 19.28 -3.48 -4.25
C ARG A 177 18.06 -4.38 -4.35
N GLN A 178 17.20 -4.15 -5.33
CA GLN A 178 16.03 -4.99 -5.59
C GLN A 178 16.40 -6.12 -6.55
N LYS A 179 15.91 -7.35 -6.26
CA LYS A 179 16.19 -8.54 -7.08
C LYS A 179 15.85 -8.34 -8.57
N GLY A 180 14.76 -7.62 -8.87
CA GLY A 180 14.36 -7.30 -10.25
C GLY A 180 15.41 -6.49 -11.03
N THR A 181 16.35 -5.83 -10.35
CA THR A 181 17.43 -5.07 -11.01
C THR A 181 18.63 -5.94 -11.45
N LEU A 182 18.62 -7.23 -11.13
CA LEU A 182 19.69 -8.16 -11.55
C LEU A 182 19.62 -8.49 -13.04
N GLN A 183 18.41 -8.43 -13.61
CA GLN A 183 18.21 -8.74 -15.02
C GLN A 183 19.06 -7.85 -15.91
N GLY A 184 19.79 -8.46 -16.82
CA GLY A 184 20.61 -7.78 -17.81
C GLY A 184 21.97 -7.27 -17.34
N ARG A 185 22.32 -7.31 -16.03
CA ARG A 185 23.60 -6.77 -15.54
C ARG A 185 24.82 -7.44 -16.14
N GLU A 186 24.84 -8.78 -16.16
CA GLU A 186 25.94 -9.55 -16.73
C GLU A 186 26.04 -9.34 -18.24
N GLY A 187 24.89 -9.39 -18.95
CA GLY A 187 24.84 -9.10 -20.38
C GLY A 187 25.35 -7.71 -20.72
N TRP A 188 24.99 -6.70 -19.93
CA TRP A 188 25.51 -5.35 -20.11
C TRP A 188 27.01 -5.27 -19.87
N ALA A 189 27.52 -5.87 -18.78
CA ALA A 189 28.96 -5.88 -18.50
C ALA A 189 29.77 -6.56 -19.61
N ASN A 190 29.26 -7.64 -20.18
CA ASN A 190 29.90 -8.32 -21.31
C ASN A 190 29.86 -7.49 -22.59
N SER A 191 28.74 -6.83 -22.87
CA SER A 191 28.61 -5.88 -24.00
C SER A 191 29.60 -4.71 -23.88
N GLU A 192 29.75 -4.14 -22.69
CA GLU A 192 30.72 -3.07 -22.43
C GLU A 192 32.18 -3.51 -22.60
N LYS A 193 32.53 -4.72 -22.16
CA LYS A 193 33.85 -5.29 -22.40
C LYS A 193 34.12 -5.43 -23.90
N ALA A 194 33.16 -5.91 -24.67
CA ALA A 194 33.28 -6.04 -26.12
C ALA A 194 33.41 -4.67 -26.80
N ARG A 195 32.66 -3.65 -26.35
CA ARG A 195 32.77 -2.27 -26.84
C ARG A 195 34.17 -1.69 -26.65
N VAL A 196 34.71 -1.84 -25.43
CA VAL A 196 36.04 -1.34 -25.09
C VAL A 196 37.10 -2.03 -25.93
N ALA A 197 36.99 -3.37 -26.07
CA ALA A 197 37.93 -4.16 -26.89
C ALA A 197 37.91 -3.76 -28.39
N ALA A 198 36.73 -3.34 -28.88
CA ALA A 198 36.57 -2.86 -30.24
C ALA A 198 37.00 -1.38 -30.44
N GLY A 199 37.33 -0.65 -29.36
CA GLY A 199 37.71 0.76 -29.42
C GLY A 199 36.56 1.69 -29.82
N VAL A 200 35.30 1.23 -29.69
CA VAL A 200 34.09 1.98 -30.13
C VAL A 200 33.57 2.86 -28.98
N THR A 201 33.18 4.10 -29.30
CA THR A 201 32.57 5.00 -28.32
C THR A 201 31.15 4.54 -27.96
N GLN A 202 30.67 4.92 -26.77
CA GLN A 202 29.33 4.58 -26.31
C GLN A 202 28.22 5.02 -27.30
N ALA A 203 28.38 6.19 -27.90
CA ALA A 203 27.40 6.74 -28.84
C ALA A 203 27.27 5.92 -30.14
N ASN A 204 28.33 5.22 -30.55
CA ASN A 204 28.38 4.44 -31.78
C ASN A 204 28.23 2.92 -31.52
N TRP A 205 28.06 2.51 -30.25
CA TRP A 205 27.95 1.11 -29.89
C TRP A 205 26.48 0.66 -29.79
N VAL A 206 26.16 -0.40 -30.52
CA VAL A 206 24.91 -1.11 -30.36
C VAL A 206 25.13 -2.21 -29.32
N ALA A 207 24.50 -2.07 -28.15
CA ALA A 207 24.66 -3.04 -27.07
C ALA A 207 24.19 -4.44 -27.48
N THR A 208 25.05 -5.43 -27.23
CA THR A 208 24.79 -6.85 -27.53
C THR A 208 24.18 -7.62 -26.37
N GLY A 209 24.04 -6.97 -25.21
CA GLY A 209 23.44 -7.50 -23.99
C GLY A 209 23.12 -6.40 -22.99
N GLY A 210 22.20 -6.66 -22.07
CA GLY A 210 21.69 -5.69 -21.10
C GLY A 210 20.26 -6.01 -20.68
N LEU A 211 19.57 -5.02 -20.12
CA LEU A 211 18.13 -5.14 -19.89
C LEU A 211 17.42 -5.01 -21.25
N PRO A 212 16.68 -6.05 -21.70
CA PRO A 212 15.94 -5.97 -22.96
C PRO A 212 14.78 -4.99 -22.81
N ILE A 213 14.62 -4.11 -23.80
CA ILE A 213 13.51 -3.18 -23.89
C ILE A 213 12.90 -3.22 -25.27
N SER A 214 11.58 -3.10 -25.33
CA SER A 214 10.81 -3.04 -26.55
C SER A 214 9.82 -1.88 -26.49
N GLY A 215 9.69 -1.14 -27.59
CA GLY A 215 8.80 0.00 -27.67
C GLY A 215 8.80 0.60 -29.08
N VAL A 216 8.57 1.89 -29.13
CA VAL A 216 8.65 2.69 -30.37
C VAL A 216 9.46 3.96 -30.08
N ASP A 217 10.12 4.47 -31.11
CA ASP A 217 10.73 5.80 -31.08
C ASP A 217 9.66 6.91 -31.24
N ALA A 218 10.07 8.17 -31.22
CA ALA A 218 9.19 9.31 -31.41
C ALA A 218 8.51 9.33 -32.81
N GLY A 219 9.06 8.62 -33.77
CA GLY A 219 8.50 8.47 -35.15
C GLY A 219 7.53 7.28 -35.27
N GLY A 220 7.32 6.50 -34.18
CA GLY A 220 6.46 5.31 -34.19
C GLY A 220 7.13 4.04 -34.72
N ASN A 221 8.43 4.07 -35.05
CA ASN A 221 9.18 2.91 -35.52
C ASN A 221 9.44 1.96 -34.35
N LYS A 222 9.34 0.66 -34.60
CA LYS A 222 9.62 -0.38 -33.59
C LYS A 222 11.08 -0.35 -33.17
N VAL A 223 11.31 -0.36 -31.87
CA VAL A 223 12.63 -0.44 -31.24
C VAL A 223 12.67 -1.69 -30.39
N ASN A 224 13.71 -2.53 -30.60
CA ASN A 224 14.12 -3.60 -29.70
C ASN A 224 15.61 -3.40 -29.39
N ALA A 225 15.94 -3.15 -28.16
CA ALA A 225 17.30 -2.81 -27.76
C ALA A 225 17.65 -3.41 -26.41
N TYR A 226 18.94 -3.34 -26.10
CA TYR A 226 19.46 -3.57 -24.74
C TYR A 226 19.89 -2.24 -24.14
N VAL A 227 19.50 -1.99 -22.91
CA VAL A 227 19.89 -0.78 -22.16
C VAL A 227 20.63 -1.14 -20.88
N ASN A 228 21.38 -0.18 -20.35
CA ASN A 228 22.02 -0.29 -19.06
C ASN A 228 20.95 -0.46 -17.95
N PRO A 229 20.93 -1.57 -17.20
CA PRO A 229 19.94 -1.78 -16.13
C PRO A 229 19.96 -0.67 -15.06
N GLN A 230 21.15 -0.13 -14.73
CA GLN A 230 21.27 0.95 -13.76
C GLN A 230 20.59 2.21 -14.26
N THR A 231 20.89 2.64 -15.48
CA THR A 231 20.31 3.85 -16.09
C THR A 231 18.80 3.72 -16.25
N TYR A 232 18.31 2.53 -16.64
CA TYR A 232 16.90 2.23 -16.74
C TYR A 232 16.18 2.44 -15.40
N TRP A 233 16.67 1.78 -14.35
CA TRP A 233 16.00 1.83 -13.05
C TRP A 233 16.12 3.21 -12.39
N GLN A 234 17.21 3.93 -12.60
CA GLN A 234 17.34 5.32 -12.15
C GLN A 234 16.36 6.24 -12.87
N ARG A 235 16.16 6.07 -14.19
CA ARG A 235 15.17 6.82 -14.96
C ARG A 235 13.76 6.54 -14.46
N VAL A 236 13.39 5.28 -14.30
CA VAL A 236 12.06 4.87 -13.81
C VAL A 236 11.83 5.39 -12.39
N ALA A 237 12.76 5.19 -11.49
CA ALA A 237 12.65 5.63 -10.11
C ALA A 237 12.59 7.17 -9.96
N GLY A 238 13.25 7.90 -10.84
CA GLY A 238 13.26 9.37 -10.80
C GLY A 238 12.00 10.03 -11.34
N ASN A 239 11.29 9.38 -12.28
CA ASN A 239 10.27 10.07 -13.07
C ASN A 239 8.92 9.36 -13.16
N ILE A 240 8.84 8.06 -12.86
CA ILE A 240 7.67 7.23 -13.14
C ILE A 240 7.15 6.57 -11.85
N PRO A 241 6.43 7.32 -10.98
CA PRO A 241 5.90 6.79 -9.73
C PRO A 241 4.92 5.64 -9.95
N ALA A 242 4.27 5.54 -11.09
CA ALA A 242 3.37 4.45 -11.45
C ALA A 242 4.00 3.06 -11.27
N ALA A 243 5.32 2.93 -11.50
CA ALA A 243 6.07 1.69 -11.33
C ALA A 243 6.20 1.23 -9.87
N PHE A 244 5.91 2.11 -8.90
CA PHE A 244 6.07 1.86 -7.46
C PHE A 244 4.75 1.97 -6.69
N ILE A 245 3.63 1.93 -7.41
CA ILE A 245 2.29 1.84 -6.85
C ILE A 245 1.85 0.39 -6.86
N TYR A 246 1.53 -0.14 -5.70
CA TYR A 246 1.19 -1.54 -5.49
C TYR A 246 -0.22 -1.66 -4.92
N ASP A 247 -0.86 -2.81 -5.16
CA ASP A 247 -2.07 -3.20 -4.46
C ASP A 247 -1.76 -3.42 -2.97
N ALA A 248 -2.47 -2.70 -2.10
CA ALA A 248 -2.31 -2.75 -0.65
C ALA A 248 -3.15 -3.84 0.02
N SER A 249 -3.81 -4.70 -0.75
CA SER A 249 -4.60 -5.80 -0.21
C SER A 249 -3.75 -6.80 0.56
N TYR A 250 -4.31 -7.32 1.66
CA TYR A 250 -3.64 -8.35 2.46
C TYR A 250 -4.60 -9.20 3.28
N ILE A 251 -4.08 -10.33 3.74
CA ILE A 251 -4.65 -11.19 4.77
C ILE A 251 -3.58 -11.42 5.84
N LYS A 252 -3.88 -11.08 7.09
CA LYS A 252 -2.98 -11.24 8.24
C LYS A 252 -3.60 -12.06 9.35
N VAL A 253 -2.78 -12.85 10.02
CA VAL A 253 -3.10 -13.38 11.36
C VAL A 253 -2.69 -12.30 12.37
N ARG A 254 -3.68 -11.64 12.98
CA ARG A 254 -3.44 -10.56 13.94
C ARG A 254 -3.06 -11.05 15.30
N GLN A 255 -3.71 -12.13 15.74
CA GLN A 255 -3.52 -12.66 17.07
C GLN A 255 -3.80 -14.15 17.08
N ILE A 256 -3.01 -14.86 17.87
CA ILE A 256 -3.25 -16.24 18.26
C ILE A 256 -3.14 -16.28 19.78
N ASN A 257 -4.13 -16.89 20.46
CA ASN A 257 -4.08 -17.13 21.89
C ASN A 257 -4.30 -18.62 22.16
N LEU A 258 -3.59 -19.11 23.16
CA LEU A 258 -3.82 -20.40 23.76
C LEU A 258 -3.95 -20.19 25.29
N ASP A 259 -5.14 -20.39 25.81
CA ASP A 259 -5.46 -20.13 27.19
C ASP A 259 -5.68 -21.47 27.95
N TYR A 260 -5.13 -21.55 29.13
CA TYR A 260 -5.39 -22.63 30.05
C TYR A 260 -5.95 -22.08 31.37
N SER A 261 -7.20 -22.41 31.68
CA SER A 261 -7.86 -22.05 32.93
C SER A 261 -7.72 -23.19 33.95
N MET A 262 -7.11 -22.90 35.07
CA MET A 262 -6.94 -23.91 36.11
C MET A 262 -8.28 -24.42 36.64
N PRO A 263 -8.48 -25.74 36.78
CA PRO A 263 -9.69 -26.27 37.36
C PRO A 263 -9.89 -25.79 38.80
N ALA A 264 -11.13 -25.55 39.22
CA ALA A 264 -11.44 -25.10 40.58
C ALA A 264 -10.90 -26.04 41.66
N ALA A 265 -10.81 -27.34 41.36
CA ALA A 265 -10.21 -28.33 42.25
C ALA A 265 -8.73 -28.08 42.58
N ALA A 266 -7.97 -27.57 41.59
CA ALA A 266 -6.55 -27.22 41.75
C ALA A 266 -6.35 -25.93 42.58
N LEU A 267 -7.36 -25.06 42.63
CA LEU A 267 -7.31 -23.78 43.35
C LEU A 267 -7.87 -23.87 44.77
N ARG A 268 -8.45 -25.00 45.16
CA ARG A 268 -9.22 -25.16 46.41
C ARG A 268 -8.46 -24.77 47.68
N ASN A 269 -7.15 -24.98 47.71
CA ASN A 269 -6.30 -24.68 48.88
C ASN A 269 -5.49 -23.39 48.70
N THR A 270 -5.89 -22.51 47.75
CA THR A 270 -5.26 -21.23 47.49
C THR A 270 -6.27 -20.10 47.72
N PRO A 271 -5.83 -18.84 47.88
CA PRO A 271 -6.75 -17.70 47.96
C PRO A 271 -7.34 -17.33 46.59
N LEU A 272 -7.00 -18.06 45.53
CA LEU A 272 -7.43 -17.76 44.17
C LEU A 272 -8.77 -18.38 43.83
N LYS A 273 -9.67 -17.59 43.27
CA LYS A 273 -10.95 -18.08 42.73
C LYS A 273 -10.82 -18.50 41.27
N GLU A 274 -9.97 -17.79 40.52
CA GLU A 274 -9.71 -18.08 39.12
C GLU A 274 -8.20 -17.86 38.82
N CYS A 275 -7.64 -18.73 37.99
CA CYS A 275 -6.29 -18.59 37.45
C CYS A 275 -6.29 -19.04 35.99
N THR A 276 -5.92 -18.14 35.07
CA THR A 276 -5.78 -18.46 33.65
C THR A 276 -4.40 -18.02 33.16
N ILE A 277 -3.71 -18.94 32.50
CA ILE A 277 -2.43 -18.69 31.83
C ILE A 277 -2.70 -18.64 30.31
N SER A 278 -2.26 -17.59 29.65
CA SER A 278 -2.45 -17.39 28.22
C SER A 278 -1.12 -17.21 27.51
N LEU A 279 -0.88 -17.99 26.48
CA LEU A 279 0.18 -17.73 25.49
C LEU A 279 -0.41 -16.88 24.37
N VAL A 280 0.24 -15.77 24.07
CA VAL A 280 -0.25 -14.79 23.10
C VAL A 280 0.82 -14.54 22.03
N ALA A 281 0.44 -14.67 20.77
CA ALA A 281 1.23 -14.21 19.63
C ALA A 281 0.47 -13.12 18.89
N ARG A 282 1.09 -11.95 18.67
CA ARG A 282 0.51 -10.85 17.90
C ARG A 282 1.26 -10.63 16.61
N ASN A 283 0.51 -10.39 15.53
CA ASN A 283 1.01 -10.25 14.16
C ASN A 283 1.98 -11.37 13.72
N PRO A 284 1.72 -12.67 14.06
CA PRO A 284 2.69 -13.73 13.79
C PRO A 284 2.92 -13.94 12.29
N PHE A 285 1.88 -13.79 11.45
CA PHE A 285 1.95 -14.13 10.03
C PHE A 285 1.19 -13.15 9.15
N ILE A 286 1.77 -12.87 7.98
CA ILE A 286 1.07 -12.32 6.81
C ILE A 286 0.82 -13.51 5.88
N LEU A 287 -0.44 -13.86 5.65
CA LEU A 287 -0.82 -15.02 4.82
C LEU A 287 -0.78 -14.65 3.34
N SER A 288 -1.19 -13.43 2.99
CA SER A 288 -1.17 -12.91 1.64
C SER A 288 -0.93 -11.41 1.64
N LYS A 289 -0.14 -10.94 0.68
CA LYS A 289 0.06 -9.52 0.36
C LYS A 289 0.51 -9.38 -1.08
N HIS A 290 0.22 -8.26 -1.72
CA HIS A 290 0.61 -7.98 -3.10
C HIS A 290 1.80 -7.00 -3.20
N VAL A 291 2.06 -6.21 -2.17
CA VAL A 291 3.22 -5.31 -2.14
C VAL A 291 4.48 -6.07 -1.73
N PRO A 292 5.56 -6.03 -2.53
CA PRO A 292 6.82 -6.68 -2.18
C PRO A 292 7.56 -5.90 -1.07
N ASN A 293 8.38 -6.61 -0.28
CA ASN A 293 9.38 -6.12 0.68
C ASN A 293 8.88 -5.33 1.89
N ILE A 294 7.76 -4.63 1.81
CA ILE A 294 7.21 -3.82 2.90
C ILE A 294 5.96 -4.45 3.51
N ASP A 295 5.55 -3.98 4.65
CA ASP A 295 4.25 -4.28 5.23
C ASP A 295 3.18 -3.44 4.51
N PRO A 296 2.09 -4.03 3.98
CA PRO A 296 1.04 -3.29 3.27
C PRO A 296 0.30 -2.26 4.13
N GLU A 297 0.44 -2.30 5.46
CA GLU A 297 -0.09 -1.30 6.39
C GLU A 297 0.91 -0.20 6.74
N SER A 298 2.14 -0.29 6.22
CA SER A 298 3.13 0.76 6.44
C SER A 298 2.59 2.07 5.86
N SER A 299 2.65 3.12 6.66
CA SER A 299 2.20 4.45 6.29
C SER A 299 3.19 5.48 6.79
N TYR A 300 3.36 6.55 6.03
CA TYR A 300 4.23 7.67 6.41
C TYR A 300 3.72 8.40 7.66
N ASN A 301 2.40 8.56 7.75
CA ASN A 301 1.73 9.22 8.88
C ASN A 301 0.27 8.74 9.01
N ASN A 302 -0.41 9.22 10.04
CA ASN A 302 -1.82 8.91 10.30
C ASN A 302 -2.79 9.96 9.71
N SER A 303 -2.28 10.87 8.85
CA SER A 303 -3.05 11.92 8.20
C SER A 303 -3.32 11.56 6.74
N ASN A 304 -3.44 12.56 5.88
CA ASN A 304 -3.72 12.41 4.46
C ASN A 304 -2.62 11.70 3.64
N GLY A 305 -1.44 11.50 4.23
CA GLY A 305 -0.35 10.73 3.63
C GLY A 305 -0.45 9.20 3.77
N GLN A 306 -1.56 8.69 4.28
CA GLN A 306 -1.85 7.24 4.28
C GLN A 306 -1.92 6.72 2.84
N GLY A 307 -1.15 5.85 2.41
CA GLY A 307 -0.97 5.43 1.01
C GLY A 307 0.42 5.76 0.49
N PHE A 308 1.21 6.52 1.26
CA PHE A 308 2.64 6.68 1.05
C PHE A 308 3.43 5.90 2.10
N GLU A 309 4.40 5.12 1.65
CA GLU A 309 5.35 4.41 2.50
C GLU A 309 6.76 4.97 2.24
N TYR A 310 7.46 5.38 3.32
CA TYR A 310 8.78 6.01 3.28
C TYR A 310 9.75 5.36 4.29
N GLY A 311 10.10 4.10 4.06
CA GLY A 311 10.99 3.39 4.96
C GLY A 311 10.37 3.13 6.34
N SER A 312 9.05 3.04 6.39
CA SER A 312 8.30 2.83 7.63
C SER A 312 8.60 1.45 8.21
N LEU A 313 8.75 1.39 9.53
CA LEU A 313 8.95 0.11 10.21
C LEU A 313 7.73 -0.80 10.01
N PRO A 314 7.93 -2.07 9.70
CA PRO A 314 6.84 -3.03 9.59
C PRO A 314 6.20 -3.28 10.97
N THR A 315 4.96 -3.80 10.94
CA THR A 315 4.26 -4.23 12.14
C THR A 315 5.10 -5.25 12.91
N ARG A 316 5.30 -5.02 14.21
CA ARG A 316 6.10 -5.90 15.07
C ARG A 316 5.37 -7.21 15.36
N ARG A 317 6.10 -8.30 15.33
CA ARG A 317 5.67 -9.57 15.95
C ARG A 317 5.96 -9.53 17.42
N SER A 318 5.02 -9.96 18.24
CA SER A 318 5.25 -10.10 19.68
C SER A 318 4.69 -11.41 20.21
N TYR A 319 5.39 -11.98 21.15
CA TYR A 319 5.00 -13.20 21.88
C TYR A 319 5.02 -12.86 23.36
N GLY A 320 4.04 -13.34 24.08
CA GLY A 320 3.90 -13.04 25.50
C GLY A 320 3.14 -14.13 26.25
N ILE A 321 3.27 -14.04 27.55
CA ILE A 321 2.51 -14.84 28.51
C ILE A 321 1.71 -13.88 29.35
N ASN A 322 0.39 -14.10 29.45
CA ASN A 322 -0.49 -13.39 30.36
C ASN A 322 -0.91 -14.31 31.49
N LEU A 323 -0.94 -13.78 32.69
CA LEU A 323 -1.45 -14.44 33.88
C LEU A 323 -2.62 -13.63 34.42
N TYR A 324 -3.80 -14.24 34.42
CA TYR A 324 -5.00 -13.65 35.02
C TYR A 324 -5.28 -14.36 36.33
N LEU A 325 -5.35 -13.60 37.43
CA LEU A 325 -5.62 -14.09 38.80
C LEU A 325 -6.82 -13.34 39.36
N LYS A 326 -7.74 -14.09 39.98
CA LYS A 326 -8.87 -13.51 40.70
C LYS A 326 -8.86 -14.10 42.12
N PHE A 327 -8.90 -13.26 43.12
CA PHE A 327 -8.91 -13.56 44.52
C PHE A 327 -10.31 -13.59 45.13
#